data_5bbe1c0fb4522de02281e44797cf0497
#
_entry.id   5bbe1c0fb4522de02281e44797cf0497
#
_cell.length_a   1.000
_cell.length_b   1.000
_cell.length_c   1.000
_cell.angle_alpha   90.00
_cell.angle_beta   90.00
_cell.angle_gamma   90.00
#
_symmetry.space_group_name_H-M   'P 1'
#
loop_
_entity.id
_entity.type
_entity.pdbx_description
1 polymer ?
#
loop_
_entity_poly.entity_id
_entity_poly.type
_entity_poly.pdbx_seq_one_letter_code
_entity_poly.pdbx_strand_id
1 'polypeptide(L)'
;AVAVRSDTAAVKRRSWDKPQVGRDFNLLLNIRQDSYRQARLRAVSAAHSSDWLNALPVSSCGLRLDDEAIRVAVGFRLGAKICEPHACPCGAIVDQLGAHSLSCKRSAGRSSRHHQLNDRIWRTLGRADVPSLKEPVGLLRTDGKRPDGVTQLPWRAGKCVTWDVTVADTLTQSYIRSTAAVAGSAADAR
;
A
#
# COMPACT_ATOMS: atom_id res chain seq x y z
N ALA A 1 -24.09 23.80 9.75
CA ALA A 1 -23.47 22.92 10.75
C ALA A 1 -24.02 21.51 10.53
N VAL A 2 -23.25 20.64 9.88
CA VAL A 2 -23.61 19.21 9.74
C VAL A 2 -23.25 18.56 11.08
N ALA A 3 -24.24 18.12 11.81
CA ALA A 3 -24.06 17.39 13.05
C ALA A 3 -23.36 16.06 12.74
N VAL A 4 -22.13 15.90 13.16
CA VAL A 4 -21.45 14.62 13.21
C VAL A 4 -22.17 13.77 14.24
N ARG A 5 -23.03 12.84 13.79
CA ARG A 5 -23.58 11.81 14.66
C ARG A 5 -22.42 10.98 15.18
N SER A 6 -22.15 11.08 16.47
CA SER A 6 -21.20 10.21 17.15
C SER A 6 -21.69 8.76 17.06
N ASP A 7 -20.95 7.94 16.35
CA ASP A 7 -21.31 6.56 16.02
C ASP A 7 -21.06 5.61 17.20
N THR A 8 -21.66 5.92 18.35
CA THR A 8 -21.55 5.11 19.58
C THR A 8 -22.07 3.68 19.40
N ALA A 9 -23.04 3.47 18.50
CA ALA A 9 -23.57 2.15 18.18
C ALA A 9 -22.58 1.31 17.36
N ALA A 10 -21.88 1.91 16.39
CA ALA A 10 -20.86 1.23 15.59
C ALA A 10 -19.63 0.86 16.43
N VAL A 11 -19.23 1.72 17.37
CA VAL A 11 -18.15 1.43 18.32
C VAL A 11 -18.52 0.25 19.23
N LYS A 12 -19.75 0.21 19.76
CA LYS A 12 -20.23 -0.91 20.59
C LYS A 12 -20.26 -2.22 19.81
N ARG A 13 -20.75 -2.25 18.58
CA ARG A 13 -20.78 -3.46 17.75
C ARG A 13 -19.38 -3.99 17.48
N ARG A 14 -18.45 -3.15 17.08
CA ARG A 14 -17.04 -3.54 16.87
C ARG A 14 -16.38 -4.11 18.13
N SER A 15 -16.74 -3.60 19.31
CA SER A 15 -16.18 -4.12 20.57
C SER A 15 -16.70 -5.52 20.91
N TRP A 16 -17.91 -5.87 20.53
CA TRP A 16 -18.47 -7.20 20.72
C TRP A 16 -17.87 -8.24 19.78
N ASP A 17 -17.67 -7.85 18.53
CA ASP A 17 -17.12 -8.75 17.49
C ASP A 17 -15.60 -8.98 17.65
N LYS A 18 -14.91 -8.06 18.28
CA LYS A 18 -13.44 -8.08 18.38
C LYS A 18 -12.86 -9.39 18.94
N PRO A 19 -13.39 -9.99 20.02
CA PRO A 19 -12.89 -11.28 20.52
C PRO A 19 -13.10 -12.42 19.51
N GLN A 20 -14.24 -12.44 18.80
CA GLN A 20 -14.51 -13.46 17.80
C GLN A 20 -13.59 -13.28 16.59
N VAL A 21 -13.45 -12.06 16.07
CA VAL A 21 -12.52 -11.74 14.97
C VAL A 21 -11.09 -12.16 15.33
N GLY A 22 -10.65 -11.96 16.58
CA GLY A 22 -9.34 -12.40 17.02
C GLY A 22 -9.18 -13.92 17.02
N ARG A 23 -10.20 -14.67 17.45
CA ARG A 23 -10.19 -16.15 17.38
C ARG A 23 -10.15 -16.65 15.95
N ASP A 24 -10.99 -16.10 15.09
CA ASP A 24 -11.07 -16.49 13.67
C ASP A 24 -9.77 -16.16 12.93
N PHE A 25 -9.15 -15.02 13.22
CA PHE A 25 -7.86 -14.65 12.67
C PHE A 25 -6.76 -15.65 13.05
N ASN A 26 -6.67 -16.01 14.33
CA ASN A 26 -5.71 -17.00 14.81
C ASN A 26 -5.96 -18.40 14.20
N LEU A 27 -7.22 -18.78 14.08
CA LEU A 27 -7.60 -20.02 13.39
C LEU A 27 -7.14 -20.01 11.93
N LEU A 28 -7.40 -18.92 11.20
CA LEU A 28 -6.99 -18.74 9.81
C LEU A 28 -5.46 -18.78 9.63
N LEU A 29 -4.69 -18.23 10.56
CA LEU A 29 -3.23 -18.30 10.53
C LEU A 29 -2.71 -19.73 10.69
N ASN A 30 -3.42 -20.57 11.47
CA ASN A 30 -2.98 -21.91 11.83
C ASN A 30 -3.44 -23.01 10.85
N ILE A 31 -4.48 -22.78 10.05
CA ILE A 31 -5.04 -23.78 9.12
C ILE A 31 -4.02 -24.27 8.08
N ARG A 32 -3.16 -23.40 7.59
CA ARG A 32 -2.07 -23.73 6.65
C ARG A 32 -0.85 -22.84 6.95
N GLN A 33 0.31 -23.46 7.08
CA GLN A 33 1.59 -22.75 7.28
C GLN A 33 2.19 -22.28 5.93
N ASP A 34 1.36 -21.71 5.06
CA ASP A 34 1.81 -21.08 3.83
C ASP A 34 2.20 -19.62 4.10
N SER A 35 3.47 -19.29 3.89
CA SER A 35 4.03 -17.95 4.12
C SER A 35 3.29 -16.87 3.33
N TYR A 36 2.85 -17.17 2.09
CA TYR A 36 2.09 -16.23 1.27
C TYR A 36 0.75 -15.87 1.92
N ARG A 37 0.01 -16.89 2.35
CA ARG A 37 -1.27 -16.70 3.06
C ARG A 37 -1.08 -15.95 4.38
N GLN A 38 -0.06 -16.31 5.15
CA GLN A 38 0.23 -15.64 6.43
C GLN A 38 0.58 -14.16 6.22
N ALA A 39 1.47 -13.84 5.25
CA ALA A 39 1.82 -12.48 4.90
C ALA A 39 0.58 -11.66 4.50
N ARG A 40 -0.28 -12.23 3.66
CA ARG A 40 -1.53 -11.59 3.23
C ARG A 40 -2.48 -11.35 4.41
N LEU A 41 -2.73 -12.35 5.26
CA LEU A 41 -3.61 -12.23 6.43
C LEU A 41 -3.12 -11.16 7.39
N ARG A 42 -1.81 -11.12 7.67
CA ARG A 42 -1.22 -10.08 8.53
C ARG A 42 -1.34 -8.70 7.90
N ALA A 43 -1.07 -8.56 6.61
CA ALA A 43 -1.21 -7.29 5.90
C ALA A 43 -2.64 -6.75 5.94
N VAL A 44 -3.64 -7.60 5.71
CA VAL A 44 -5.05 -7.16 5.72
C VAL A 44 -5.59 -6.89 7.12
N SER A 45 -4.99 -7.44 8.16
CA SER A 45 -5.34 -7.18 9.57
C SER A 45 -4.61 -5.98 10.17
N ALA A 46 -3.60 -5.44 9.49
CA ALA A 46 -2.84 -4.29 9.96
C ALA A 46 -3.74 -3.04 10.06
N ALA A 47 -3.38 -2.14 10.97
CA ALA A 47 -4.06 -0.86 11.12
C ALA A 47 -4.09 -0.11 9.77
N HIS A 48 -5.18 0.58 9.49
CA HIS A 48 -5.39 1.38 8.26
C HIS A 48 -5.43 0.59 6.94
N SER A 49 -5.21 -0.73 6.95
CA SER A 49 -5.27 -1.55 5.73
C SER A 49 -6.64 -1.59 5.05
N SER A 50 -7.69 -1.22 5.78
CA SER A 50 -9.09 -1.23 5.33
C SER A 50 -9.66 0.17 5.07
N ASP A 51 -8.89 1.24 5.27
CA ASP A 51 -9.41 2.62 5.21
C ASP A 51 -9.97 2.97 3.84
N TRP A 52 -9.36 2.45 2.78
CA TRP A 52 -9.84 2.63 1.41
C TRP A 52 -11.24 2.08 1.14
N LEU A 53 -11.67 1.04 1.89
CA LEU A 53 -13.04 0.49 1.79
C LEU A 53 -14.10 1.44 2.34
N ASN A 54 -13.71 2.36 3.20
CA ASN A 54 -14.58 3.36 3.80
C ASN A 54 -14.46 4.74 3.11
N ALA A 55 -13.59 4.87 2.11
CA ALA A 55 -13.44 6.10 1.35
C ALA A 55 -14.69 6.36 0.51
N LEU A 56 -15.20 7.62 0.55
CA LEU A 56 -16.31 8.01 -0.31
C LEU A 56 -15.85 7.96 -1.77
N PRO A 57 -16.66 7.39 -2.70
CA PRO A 57 -16.27 7.23 -4.10
C PRO A 57 -16.42 8.54 -4.88
N VAL A 58 -15.65 9.55 -4.53
CA VAL A 58 -15.69 10.90 -5.14
C VAL A 58 -14.78 10.91 -6.37
N SER A 59 -15.36 10.97 -7.56
CA SER A 59 -14.64 10.93 -8.84
C SER A 59 -13.65 12.09 -9.01
N SER A 60 -14.03 13.30 -8.62
CA SER A 60 -13.17 14.49 -8.70
C SER A 60 -11.92 14.42 -7.84
N CYS A 61 -11.93 13.55 -6.80
CA CYS A 61 -10.78 13.30 -5.93
C CYS A 61 -10.00 12.04 -6.34
N GLY A 62 -10.39 11.34 -7.41
CA GLY A 62 -9.80 10.08 -7.84
C GLY A 62 -10.03 8.93 -6.85
N LEU A 63 -11.09 9.01 -6.02
CA LEU A 63 -11.43 8.00 -5.01
C LEU A 63 -12.45 6.97 -5.52
N ARG A 64 -13.03 7.20 -6.70
CA ARG A 64 -13.91 6.21 -7.33
C ARG A 64 -13.08 5.19 -8.08
N LEU A 65 -13.16 3.95 -7.63
CA LEU A 65 -12.62 2.79 -8.34
C LEU A 65 -13.67 2.25 -9.30
N ASP A 66 -13.24 1.76 -10.45
CA ASP A 66 -14.11 0.99 -11.34
C ASP A 66 -14.34 -0.44 -10.81
N ASP A 67 -15.27 -1.15 -11.40
CA ASP A 67 -15.68 -2.48 -10.95
C ASP A 67 -14.52 -3.48 -11.01
N GLU A 68 -13.67 -3.39 -12.03
CA GLU A 68 -12.51 -4.27 -12.18
C GLU A 68 -11.45 -3.97 -11.11
N ALA A 69 -11.16 -2.71 -10.84
CA ALA A 69 -10.26 -2.33 -9.77
C ALA A 69 -10.75 -2.81 -8.40
N ILE A 70 -12.06 -2.70 -8.12
CA ILE A 70 -12.68 -3.22 -6.90
C ILE A 70 -12.55 -4.74 -6.85
N ARG A 71 -12.90 -5.44 -7.93
CA ARG A 71 -12.81 -6.90 -8.03
C ARG A 71 -11.40 -7.39 -7.71
N VAL A 72 -10.40 -6.79 -8.34
CA VAL A 72 -8.99 -7.15 -8.14
C VAL A 72 -8.53 -6.82 -6.72
N ALA A 73 -8.82 -5.62 -6.21
CA ALA A 73 -8.39 -5.20 -4.87
C ALA A 73 -9.01 -6.07 -3.77
N VAL A 74 -10.30 -6.37 -3.87
CA VAL A 74 -11.00 -7.27 -2.93
C VAL A 74 -10.50 -8.70 -3.09
N GLY A 75 -10.31 -9.17 -4.31
CA GLY A 75 -9.77 -10.51 -4.60
C GLY A 75 -8.39 -10.71 -3.98
N PHE A 76 -7.49 -9.76 -4.12
CA PHE A 76 -6.19 -9.78 -3.44
C PHE A 76 -6.33 -9.85 -1.92
N ARG A 77 -7.22 -9.03 -1.37
CA ARG A 77 -7.46 -8.99 0.08
C ARG A 77 -7.95 -10.33 0.62
N LEU A 78 -8.86 -10.97 -0.10
CA LEU A 78 -9.42 -12.28 0.27
C LEU A 78 -8.51 -13.45 -0.10
N GLY A 79 -7.53 -13.27 -0.98
CA GLY A 79 -6.73 -14.35 -1.56
C GLY A 79 -7.53 -15.21 -2.51
N ALA A 80 -8.46 -14.58 -3.22
CA ALA A 80 -9.26 -15.23 -4.26
C ALA A 80 -8.48 -15.33 -5.58
N LYS A 81 -8.92 -16.18 -6.47
CA LYS A 81 -8.43 -16.27 -7.85
C LYS A 81 -8.91 -15.03 -8.60
N ILE A 82 -7.97 -14.24 -9.12
CA ILE A 82 -8.28 -12.98 -9.81
C ILE A 82 -7.97 -12.99 -11.30
N CYS A 83 -7.16 -13.94 -11.75
CA CYS A 83 -6.81 -14.11 -13.17
C CYS A 83 -6.60 -15.59 -13.50
N GLU A 84 -6.61 -15.91 -14.80
CA GLU A 84 -6.13 -17.19 -15.28
C GLU A 84 -4.59 -17.22 -15.30
N PRO A 85 -3.96 -18.38 -15.01
CA PRO A 85 -2.51 -18.52 -15.10
C PRO A 85 -2.01 -18.20 -16.51
N HIS A 86 -0.98 -17.38 -16.61
CA HIS A 86 -0.41 -16.98 -17.89
C HIS A 86 1.08 -16.69 -17.79
N ALA A 87 1.78 -16.68 -18.93
CA ALA A 87 3.17 -16.32 -19.00
C ALA A 87 3.33 -14.80 -18.95
N CYS A 88 4.18 -14.31 -18.02
CA CYS A 88 4.58 -12.92 -17.99
C CYS A 88 5.66 -12.65 -19.04
N PRO A 89 5.70 -11.45 -19.66
CA PRO A 89 6.80 -11.07 -20.57
C PRO A 89 8.20 -11.15 -19.97
N CYS A 90 8.33 -11.23 -18.64
CA CYS A 90 9.61 -11.46 -17.97
C CYS A 90 10.07 -12.93 -17.94
N GLY A 91 9.23 -13.86 -18.43
CA GLY A 91 9.48 -15.30 -18.43
C GLY A 91 8.92 -16.07 -17.22
N ALA A 92 8.44 -15.36 -16.18
CA ALA A 92 7.81 -16.00 -15.02
C ALA A 92 6.35 -16.37 -15.32
N ILE A 93 5.83 -17.38 -14.62
CA ILE A 93 4.40 -17.73 -14.65
C ILE A 93 3.67 -16.86 -13.62
N VAL A 94 2.61 -16.21 -14.05
CA VAL A 94 1.63 -15.55 -13.17
C VAL A 94 0.62 -16.60 -12.76
N ASP A 95 0.48 -16.83 -11.48
CA ASP A 95 -0.51 -17.74 -10.92
C ASP A 95 -1.91 -17.11 -10.86
N GLN A 96 -2.90 -17.88 -10.45
CA GLN A 96 -4.28 -17.42 -10.31
C GLN A 96 -4.46 -16.27 -9.30
N LEU A 97 -3.51 -16.08 -8.38
CA LEU A 97 -3.53 -15.01 -7.40
C LEU A 97 -2.96 -13.70 -7.98
N GLY A 98 -2.25 -13.74 -9.11
CA GLY A 98 -1.77 -12.57 -9.83
C GLY A 98 -0.69 -11.75 -9.11
N ALA A 99 -0.14 -12.25 -8.00
CA ALA A 99 0.78 -11.48 -7.16
C ALA A 99 2.07 -11.08 -7.86
N HIS A 100 2.56 -11.91 -8.79
CA HIS A 100 3.73 -11.58 -9.59
C HIS A 100 3.60 -10.24 -10.31
N SER A 101 2.40 -9.88 -10.77
CA SER A 101 2.14 -8.63 -11.49
C SER A 101 2.45 -7.37 -10.67
N LEU A 102 2.38 -7.46 -9.34
CA LEU A 102 2.68 -6.33 -8.43
C LEU A 102 4.19 -6.09 -8.27
N SER A 103 5.01 -7.13 -8.38
CA SER A 103 6.46 -7.08 -8.13
C SER A 103 7.30 -7.16 -9.40
N CYS A 104 6.72 -7.53 -10.52
CA CYS A 104 7.43 -7.72 -11.79
C CYS A 104 8.13 -6.43 -12.25
N LYS A 105 9.41 -6.54 -12.57
CA LYS A 105 10.20 -5.39 -13.09
C LYS A 105 9.67 -4.84 -14.41
N ARG A 106 8.99 -5.68 -15.22
CA ARG A 106 8.38 -5.29 -16.50
C ARG A 106 6.93 -4.84 -16.37
N SER A 107 6.37 -4.85 -15.15
CA SER A 107 5.02 -4.35 -14.91
C SER A 107 5.00 -2.82 -14.89
N ALA A 108 4.22 -2.22 -15.80
CA ALA A 108 3.98 -0.78 -15.80
C ALA A 108 3.36 -0.29 -14.48
N GLY A 109 2.59 -1.13 -13.79
CA GLY A 109 1.97 -0.80 -12.51
C GLY A 109 2.96 -0.51 -11.38
N ARG A 110 4.19 -1.02 -11.46
CA ARG A 110 5.22 -0.72 -10.46
C ARG A 110 5.66 0.76 -10.51
N SER A 111 6.02 1.23 -11.69
CA SER A 111 6.42 2.64 -11.90
C SER A 111 5.23 3.58 -11.70
N SER A 112 4.05 3.21 -12.18
CA SER A 112 2.82 3.99 -11.99
C SER A 112 2.51 4.22 -10.52
N ARG A 113 2.58 3.21 -9.66
CA ARG A 113 2.36 3.35 -8.20
C ARG A 113 3.36 4.29 -7.55
N HIS A 114 4.63 4.18 -7.91
CA HIS A 114 5.69 5.08 -7.42
C HIS A 114 5.39 6.53 -7.80
N HIS A 115 5.12 6.81 -9.08
CA HIS A 115 4.83 8.16 -9.55
C HIS A 115 3.57 8.74 -8.93
N GLN A 116 2.49 7.96 -8.81
CA GLN A 116 1.25 8.42 -8.17
C GLN A 116 1.46 8.77 -6.70
N LEU A 117 2.27 8.01 -5.96
CA LEU A 117 2.56 8.30 -4.57
C LEU A 117 3.43 9.55 -4.43
N ASN A 118 4.46 9.70 -5.28
CA ASN A 118 5.29 10.90 -5.32
C ASN A 118 4.47 12.15 -5.67
N ASP A 119 3.55 12.06 -6.62
CA ASP A 119 2.61 13.15 -6.96
C ASP A 119 1.72 13.54 -5.78
N ARG A 120 1.24 12.57 -5.01
CA ARG A 120 0.42 12.86 -3.83
C ARG A 120 1.21 13.61 -2.76
N ILE A 121 2.44 13.20 -2.48
CA ILE A 121 3.32 13.88 -1.53
C ILE A 121 3.55 15.32 -1.99
N TRP A 122 3.96 15.50 -3.23
CA TRP A 122 4.23 16.83 -3.80
C TRP A 122 3.01 17.75 -3.74
N ARG A 123 1.82 17.27 -4.15
CA ARG A 123 0.58 18.06 -4.09
C ARG A 123 0.16 18.37 -2.66
N THR A 124 0.42 17.46 -1.71
CA THR A 124 0.10 17.68 -0.30
C THR A 124 0.99 18.78 0.29
N LEU A 125 2.28 18.79 -0.05
CA LEU A 125 3.19 19.87 0.34
C LEU A 125 2.75 21.21 -0.25
N GLY A 126 2.35 21.25 -1.53
CA GLY A 126 1.81 22.46 -2.14
C GLY A 126 0.54 22.99 -1.47
N ARG A 127 -0.36 22.09 -1.02
CA ARG A 127 -1.56 22.49 -0.27
C ARG A 127 -1.27 22.97 1.15
N ALA A 128 -0.11 22.57 1.68
CA ALA A 128 0.39 23.04 2.97
C ALA A 128 1.28 24.30 2.84
N ASP A 129 1.25 24.96 1.69
CA ASP A 129 2.07 26.11 1.35
C ASP A 129 3.58 25.88 1.51
N VAL A 130 4.02 24.62 1.28
CA VAL A 130 5.44 24.24 1.26
C VAL A 130 5.90 24.06 -0.18
N PRO A 131 6.55 25.07 -0.79
CA PRO A 131 7.10 24.98 -2.13
C PRO A 131 8.09 23.81 -2.23
N SER A 132 7.94 23.01 -3.25
CA SER A 132 8.76 21.80 -3.41
C SER A 132 8.95 21.44 -4.88
N LEU A 133 10.06 20.79 -5.19
CA LEU A 133 10.41 20.30 -6.54
C LEU A 133 10.42 18.78 -6.54
N LYS A 134 9.85 18.20 -7.60
CA LYS A 134 9.98 16.77 -7.90
C LYS A 134 11.25 16.54 -8.71
N GLU A 135 11.91 15.43 -8.43
CA GLU A 135 13.09 14.98 -9.16
C GLU A 135 14.12 16.10 -9.41
N PRO A 136 14.64 16.76 -8.36
CA PRO A 136 15.46 17.96 -8.48
C PRO A 136 16.74 17.66 -9.28
N VAL A 137 17.00 18.47 -10.30
CA VAL A 137 18.21 18.36 -11.11
C VAL A 137 19.41 18.87 -10.29
N GLY A 138 20.54 18.16 -10.35
CA GLY A 138 21.78 18.55 -9.67
C GLY A 138 21.89 18.10 -8.22
N LEU A 139 20.83 17.54 -7.64
CA LEU A 139 20.91 16.88 -6.33
C LEU A 139 21.13 15.36 -6.52
N LEU A 140 22.30 14.90 -6.08
CA LEU A 140 22.64 13.49 -6.05
C LEU A 140 22.83 13.02 -4.63
N ARG A 141 22.32 11.86 -4.31
CA ARG A 141 22.59 11.16 -3.06
C ARG A 141 23.99 10.55 -3.09
N THR A 142 24.49 10.11 -1.95
CA THR A 142 25.79 9.42 -1.84
C THR A 142 25.86 8.12 -2.67
N ASP A 143 24.71 7.51 -2.99
CA ASP A 143 24.59 6.34 -3.86
C ASP A 143 24.47 6.69 -5.36
N GLY A 144 24.66 7.96 -5.74
CA GLY A 144 24.56 8.45 -7.12
C GLY A 144 23.13 8.59 -7.63
N LYS A 145 22.12 8.32 -6.83
CA LYS A 145 20.72 8.47 -7.22
C LYS A 145 20.18 9.84 -6.87
N ARG A 146 19.24 10.30 -7.67
CA ARG A 146 18.51 11.54 -7.45
C ARG A 146 17.35 11.28 -6.47
N PRO A 147 17.10 12.16 -5.48
CA PRO A 147 15.92 12.07 -4.64
C PRO A 147 14.64 12.32 -5.45
N ASP A 148 13.52 11.74 -5.01
CA ASP A 148 12.22 11.92 -5.63
C ASP A 148 11.65 13.33 -5.47
N GLY A 149 12.12 14.06 -4.46
CA GLY A 149 11.79 15.46 -4.30
C GLY A 149 12.56 16.19 -3.19
N VAL A 150 12.40 17.51 -3.17
CA VAL A 150 13.01 18.39 -2.18
C VAL A 150 12.11 19.59 -1.89
N THR A 151 12.02 20.01 -0.62
CA THR A 151 11.38 21.29 -0.25
C THR A 151 12.30 22.44 -0.62
N GLN A 152 11.73 23.56 -1.06
CA GLN A 152 12.49 24.79 -1.36
C GLN A 152 12.66 25.69 -0.13
N LEU A 153 11.88 25.43 0.92
CA LEU A 153 11.99 26.10 2.20
C LEU A 153 12.70 25.22 3.22
N PRO A 154 13.54 25.80 4.08
CA PRO A 154 14.14 25.07 5.18
C PRO A 154 13.05 24.50 6.11
N TRP A 155 13.15 23.22 6.42
CA TRP A 155 12.23 22.53 7.32
C TRP A 155 12.73 22.52 8.77
N ARG A 156 13.98 22.13 8.94
CA ARG A 156 14.59 22.02 10.28
C ARG A 156 16.07 22.41 10.23
N ALA A 157 16.51 23.20 11.20
CA ALA A 157 17.90 23.64 11.33
C ALA A 157 18.48 24.24 10.03
N GLY A 158 17.69 25.02 9.31
CA GLY A 158 18.10 25.65 8.05
C GLY A 158 18.26 24.71 6.86
N LYS A 159 17.85 23.42 6.99
CA LYS A 159 17.99 22.43 5.93
C LYS A 159 16.65 22.11 5.28
N CYS A 160 16.64 22.00 3.96
CA CYS A 160 15.51 21.49 3.20
C CYS A 160 15.34 19.98 3.44
N VAL A 161 14.10 19.48 3.35
CA VAL A 161 13.81 18.05 3.37
C VAL A 161 13.89 17.50 1.97
N THR A 162 14.64 16.43 1.80
CA THR A 162 14.57 15.56 0.63
C THR A 162 13.75 14.32 0.97
N TRP A 163 13.02 13.78 0.00
CA TRP A 163 12.29 12.53 0.18
C TRP A 163 12.52 11.57 -0.97
N ASP A 164 12.40 10.29 -0.64
CA ASP A 164 12.36 9.16 -1.58
C ASP A 164 11.11 8.33 -1.33
N VAL A 165 10.42 7.97 -2.40
CA VAL A 165 9.23 7.12 -2.35
C VAL A 165 9.63 5.68 -2.59
N THR A 166 9.27 4.81 -1.68
CA THR A 166 9.45 3.38 -1.85
C THR A 166 8.12 2.66 -1.81
N VAL A 167 7.84 1.86 -2.84
CA VAL A 167 6.69 0.97 -2.88
C VAL A 167 7.18 -0.46 -2.66
N ALA A 168 7.08 -0.94 -1.43
CA ALA A 168 7.40 -2.32 -1.09
C ALA A 168 6.22 -3.23 -1.42
N ASP A 169 6.51 -4.44 -1.92
CA ASP A 169 5.51 -5.45 -2.15
C ASP A 169 5.61 -6.53 -1.06
N THR A 170 4.55 -6.64 -0.27
CA THR A 170 4.40 -7.59 0.84
C THR A 170 4.57 -9.04 0.41
N LEU A 171 4.20 -9.38 -0.84
CA LEU A 171 4.11 -10.75 -1.33
C LEU A 171 5.29 -11.15 -2.22
N THR A 172 6.31 -10.28 -2.34
CA THR A 172 7.52 -10.59 -3.09
C THR A 172 8.33 -11.70 -2.41
N GLN A 173 8.85 -12.62 -3.20
CA GLN A 173 9.64 -13.76 -2.71
C GLN A 173 10.78 -13.36 -1.76
N SER A 174 11.42 -12.20 -2.00
CA SER A 174 12.51 -11.68 -1.16
C SER A 174 12.07 -11.25 0.24
N TYR A 175 10.80 -10.89 0.42
CA TYR A 175 10.25 -10.42 1.71
C TYR A 175 9.24 -11.35 2.33
N ILE A 176 8.80 -12.39 1.63
CA ILE A 176 7.67 -13.24 2.05
C ILE A 176 7.86 -13.84 3.45
N ARG A 177 9.08 -14.20 3.83
CA ARG A 177 9.37 -14.77 5.15
C ARG A 177 9.20 -13.73 6.26
N SER A 178 9.72 -12.52 6.08
CA SER A 178 9.60 -11.44 7.06
C SER A 178 8.17 -10.92 7.15
N THR A 179 7.48 -10.75 6.03
CA THR A 179 6.09 -10.27 5.99
C THR A 179 5.09 -11.30 6.50
N ALA A 180 5.41 -12.59 6.40
CA ALA A 180 4.64 -13.66 7.04
C ALA A 180 4.77 -13.65 8.57
N ALA A 181 5.85 -13.10 9.11
CA ALA A 181 6.06 -12.92 10.55
C ALA A 181 5.49 -11.59 11.05
N VAL A 182 5.77 -10.49 10.35
CA VAL A 182 5.41 -9.13 10.77
C VAL A 182 4.86 -8.32 9.60
N ALA A 183 3.64 -7.78 9.76
CA ALA A 183 3.06 -6.88 8.76
C ALA A 183 3.90 -5.60 8.63
N GLY A 184 4.14 -5.13 7.40
CA GLY A 184 4.91 -3.91 7.14
C GLY A 184 6.42 -4.11 7.05
N SER A 185 6.98 -5.24 7.48
CA SER A 185 8.44 -5.48 7.50
C SER A 185 9.15 -5.30 6.15
N ALA A 186 8.44 -5.44 5.03
CA ALA A 186 9.00 -5.16 3.70
C ALA A 186 9.26 -3.66 3.47
N ALA A 187 8.51 -2.78 4.12
CA ALA A 187 8.74 -1.34 4.08
C ALA A 187 9.87 -0.94 5.03
N ASP A 188 9.94 -1.55 6.22
CA ASP A 188 10.97 -1.28 7.24
C ASP A 188 12.37 -1.71 6.79
N ALA A 189 12.46 -2.67 5.87
CA ALA A 189 13.72 -3.19 5.31
C ALA A 189 14.32 -2.32 4.18
N ARG A 190 13.72 -1.14 3.89
CA ARG A 190 14.12 -0.23 2.82
C ARG A 190 14.68 1.07 3.38
#